data_9bb6c9902e1ad9837ee900ccc0aa81e9
#
_entry.id   9bb6c9902e1ad9837ee900ccc0aa81e9
#
_cell.length_a   1.000
_cell.length_b   1.000
_cell.length_c   1.000
_cell.angle_alpha   90.00
_cell.angle_beta   90.00
_cell.angle_gamma   90.00
#
_symmetry.space_group_name_H-M   'P 1'
#
loop_
_entity.id
_entity.type
_entity.pdbx_description
1 polymer ?
#
loop_
_entity_poly.entity_id
_entity_poly.type
_entity_poly.pdbx_seq_one_letter_code
_entity_poly.pdbx_strand_id
1 'polypeptide(L)'
;MHIFIAGASGAVGRSLIPLLTSNGHTVVGTSRSASKTDMLRGLGAEPVVLDGLDRAAVLAAVAAARPDAIVHQMTALAGLADMRHFERAFAQTNRLRTEGLDHLLAAAQASGVEHVVVQSYTGWPYARTGGPVKSEDDPLDPDPPAQLRSTLDAIRHLEEATRHAGGVALRYGGFYGPGTGAAPGGEQWEALRARKFPLVGDGGGVWSFCHIEDAASATLAALERWTPGEIYNVCDDEPAPVREWLPALARVAGAKPPRHVPRWLARLLAGEHTVAMMCEIRGASNAKAKRELAWTPAWPTWREGFAALAQT
;
A
#
# COMPACT_ATOMS: atom_id res chain seq x y z
N MET A 1 -0.81 15.59 18.25
CA MET A 1 0.56 15.06 17.97
C MET A 1 1.19 15.88 16.86
N HIS A 2 2.51 15.99 16.86
CA HIS A 2 3.31 16.45 15.73
C HIS A 2 3.80 15.22 14.95
N ILE A 3 3.41 15.09 13.68
CA ILE A 3 3.57 13.84 12.91
C ILE A 3 4.50 14.08 11.72
N PHE A 4 5.54 13.26 11.60
CA PHE A 4 6.46 13.26 10.47
C PHE A 4 6.03 12.17 9.45
N ILE A 5 5.62 12.58 8.23
CA ILE A 5 5.20 11.65 7.18
C ILE A 5 6.30 11.54 6.12
N ALA A 6 7.00 10.44 6.11
CA ALA A 6 7.94 10.10 5.05
C ALA A 6 7.17 9.57 3.82
N GLY A 7 7.27 10.26 2.67
CA GLY A 7 6.51 9.95 1.46
C GLY A 7 5.13 10.61 1.39
N ALA A 8 4.96 11.76 2.02
CA ALA A 8 3.72 12.53 2.14
C ALA A 8 3.07 12.91 0.80
N SER A 9 3.83 13.03 -0.29
CA SER A 9 3.31 13.38 -1.61
C SER A 9 2.65 12.22 -2.37
N GLY A 10 2.69 10.99 -1.82
CA GLY A 10 2.01 9.81 -2.35
C GLY A 10 0.50 9.84 -2.16
N ALA A 11 -0.22 8.85 -2.72
CA ALA A 11 -1.68 8.79 -2.65
C ALA A 11 -2.19 8.76 -1.21
N VAL A 12 -1.64 7.89 -0.35
CA VAL A 12 -2.02 7.83 1.07
C VAL A 12 -1.70 9.13 1.79
N GLY A 13 -0.50 9.69 1.61
CA GLY A 13 -0.10 10.93 2.29
C GLY A 13 -1.01 12.11 1.96
N ARG A 14 -1.44 12.23 0.71
CA ARG A 14 -2.36 13.29 0.27
C ARG A 14 -3.75 13.19 0.91
N SER A 15 -4.24 11.99 1.18
CA SER A 15 -5.49 11.78 1.90
C SER A 15 -5.31 11.89 3.41
N LEU A 16 -4.15 11.49 3.93
CA LEU A 16 -3.85 11.46 5.35
C LEU A 16 -3.62 12.86 5.94
N ILE A 17 -2.91 13.74 5.24
CA ILE A 17 -2.57 15.08 5.74
C ILE A 17 -3.82 15.89 6.13
N PRO A 18 -4.83 16.07 5.25
CA PRO A 18 -6.05 16.79 5.61
C PRO A 18 -6.80 16.16 6.78
N LEU A 19 -6.82 14.81 6.82
CA LEU A 19 -7.47 14.07 7.90
C LEU A 19 -6.76 14.34 9.25
N LEU A 20 -5.44 14.29 9.29
CA LEU A 20 -4.67 14.57 10.50
C LEU A 20 -4.85 16.01 10.97
N THR A 21 -4.76 16.97 10.05
CA THR A 21 -4.90 18.39 10.40
C THR A 21 -6.30 18.75 10.89
N SER A 22 -7.35 18.14 10.32
CA SER A 22 -8.74 18.32 10.79
C SER A 22 -8.99 17.69 12.17
N ASN A 23 -8.14 16.71 12.57
CA ASN A 23 -8.15 16.13 13.93
C ASN A 23 -7.16 16.81 14.89
N GLY A 24 -6.68 18.01 14.55
CA GLY A 24 -5.85 18.82 15.46
C GLY A 24 -4.38 18.40 15.53
N HIS A 25 -3.89 17.57 14.61
CA HIS A 25 -2.48 17.22 14.51
C HIS A 25 -1.72 18.22 13.63
N THR A 26 -0.43 18.39 13.87
CA THR A 26 0.48 19.12 12.98
C THR A 26 1.32 18.13 12.18
N VAL A 27 1.62 18.46 10.93
CA VAL A 27 2.25 17.50 10.01
C VAL A 27 3.49 18.11 9.35
N VAL A 28 4.62 17.42 9.45
CA VAL A 28 5.77 17.60 8.56
C VAL A 28 5.71 16.55 7.48
N GLY A 29 5.58 16.97 6.22
CA GLY A 29 5.41 16.07 5.09
C GLY A 29 6.60 16.06 4.15
N THR A 30 7.18 14.88 3.85
CA THR A 30 8.34 14.79 2.97
C THR A 30 8.02 14.40 1.55
N SER A 31 8.82 14.91 0.62
CA SER A 31 8.86 14.51 -0.79
C SER A 31 10.28 14.62 -1.34
N ARG A 32 10.65 13.72 -2.26
CA ARG A 32 11.92 13.84 -2.99
C ARG A 32 11.93 15.01 -3.97
N SER A 33 10.77 15.48 -4.40
CA SER A 33 10.63 16.53 -5.41
C SER A 33 10.26 17.86 -4.78
N ALA A 34 11.10 18.87 -4.98
CA ALA A 34 10.81 20.25 -4.56
C ALA A 34 9.52 20.80 -5.22
N SER A 35 9.15 20.32 -6.41
CA SER A 35 7.91 20.72 -7.10
C SER A 35 6.64 20.28 -6.39
N LYS A 36 6.73 19.44 -5.35
CA LYS A 36 5.58 18.98 -4.56
C LYS A 36 5.37 19.77 -3.26
N THR A 37 6.28 20.70 -2.93
CA THR A 37 6.22 21.45 -1.67
C THR A 37 4.97 22.32 -1.56
N ASP A 38 4.57 23.01 -2.62
CA ASP A 38 3.38 23.87 -2.59
C ASP A 38 2.09 23.05 -2.45
N MET A 39 2.04 21.89 -3.07
CA MET A 39 0.93 20.96 -2.89
C MET A 39 0.84 20.47 -1.44
N LEU A 40 1.97 20.12 -0.81
CA LEU A 40 1.99 19.69 0.60
C LEU A 40 1.56 20.84 1.55
N ARG A 41 1.99 22.08 1.30
CA ARG A 41 1.51 23.26 2.07
C ARG A 41 0.00 23.46 1.89
N GLY A 42 -0.49 23.35 0.67
CA GLY A 42 -1.93 23.45 0.38
C GLY A 42 -2.78 22.39 1.07
N LEU A 43 -2.21 21.24 1.40
CA LEU A 43 -2.85 20.18 2.19
C LEU A 43 -2.76 20.40 3.70
N GLY A 44 -1.94 21.36 4.17
CA GLY A 44 -1.77 21.69 5.59
C GLY A 44 -0.51 21.11 6.23
N ALA A 45 0.46 20.60 5.46
CA ALA A 45 1.72 20.10 5.98
C ALA A 45 2.87 21.12 5.81
N GLU A 46 3.81 21.12 6.74
CA GLU A 46 5.12 21.74 6.55
C GLU A 46 5.96 20.83 5.62
N PRO A 47 6.37 21.28 4.41
CA PRO A 47 7.04 20.44 3.47
C PRO A 47 8.55 20.36 3.70
N VAL A 48 9.10 19.15 3.62
CA VAL A 48 10.55 18.91 3.64
C VAL A 48 10.95 18.14 2.38
N VAL A 49 11.95 18.63 1.65
CA VAL A 49 12.55 17.91 0.52
C VAL A 49 13.54 16.90 1.07
N LEU A 50 13.27 15.60 0.88
CA LEU A 50 14.03 14.52 1.50
C LEU A 50 14.06 13.29 0.61
N ASP A 51 15.26 12.74 0.38
CA ASP A 51 15.42 11.37 -0.10
C ASP A 51 15.52 10.42 1.10
N GLY A 52 14.57 9.49 1.23
CA GLY A 52 14.55 8.49 2.30
C GLY A 52 15.74 7.52 2.27
N LEU A 53 16.50 7.47 1.17
CA LEU A 53 17.73 6.67 1.05
C LEU A 53 18.99 7.43 1.49
N ASP A 54 18.88 8.71 1.79
CA ASP A 54 19.98 9.49 2.41
C ASP A 54 19.85 9.44 3.93
N ARG A 55 20.63 8.57 4.56
CA ARG A 55 20.61 8.36 6.01
C ARG A 55 20.86 9.65 6.79
N ALA A 56 21.86 10.43 6.40
CA ALA A 56 22.22 11.64 7.12
C ALA A 56 21.11 12.69 7.04
N ALA A 57 20.51 12.87 5.86
CA ALA A 57 19.39 13.77 5.66
C ALA A 57 18.14 13.32 6.44
N VAL A 58 17.85 12.00 6.50
CA VAL A 58 16.72 11.47 7.28
C VAL A 58 16.89 11.76 8.78
N LEU A 59 18.07 11.46 9.35
CA LEU A 59 18.35 11.74 10.77
C LEU A 59 18.21 13.23 11.08
N ALA A 60 18.80 14.08 10.24
CA ALA A 60 18.74 15.54 10.42
C ALA A 60 17.31 16.08 10.32
N ALA A 61 16.51 15.59 9.35
CA ALA A 61 15.13 16.03 9.16
C ALA A 61 14.21 15.64 10.33
N VAL A 62 14.33 14.41 10.84
CA VAL A 62 13.54 13.96 12.00
C VAL A 62 13.95 14.71 13.26
N ALA A 63 15.27 14.89 13.50
CA ALA A 63 15.78 15.65 14.63
C ALA A 63 15.32 17.13 14.62
N ALA A 64 15.26 17.76 13.42
CA ALA A 64 14.77 19.13 13.26
C ALA A 64 13.26 19.22 13.50
N ALA A 65 12.50 18.24 12.98
CA ALA A 65 11.06 18.20 13.15
C ALA A 65 10.62 17.89 14.58
N ARG A 66 11.37 17.13 15.35
CA ARG A 66 11.01 16.67 16.71
C ARG A 66 9.59 16.12 16.81
N PRO A 67 9.25 15.12 16.01
CA PRO A 67 7.88 14.62 15.95
C PRO A 67 7.54 13.72 17.15
N ASP A 68 6.25 13.64 17.48
CA ASP A 68 5.69 12.65 18.41
C ASP A 68 5.54 11.28 17.76
N ALA A 69 5.33 11.27 16.43
CA ALA A 69 5.11 10.04 15.65
C ALA A 69 5.71 10.15 14.23
N ILE A 70 6.12 9.00 13.69
CA ILE A 70 6.62 8.87 12.31
C ILE A 70 5.71 7.94 11.52
N VAL A 71 5.31 8.36 10.31
CA VAL A 71 4.53 7.53 9.39
C VAL A 71 5.35 7.29 8.12
N HIS A 72 5.66 6.02 7.83
CA HIS A 72 6.39 5.61 6.63
C HIS A 72 5.42 5.25 5.51
N GLN A 73 5.35 6.11 4.48
CA GLN A 73 4.55 5.90 3.26
C GLN A 73 5.41 5.96 1.99
N MET A 74 6.73 5.77 2.12
CA MET A 74 7.65 5.87 0.98
C MET A 74 7.53 4.65 0.08
N THR A 75 7.19 4.89 -1.17
CA THR A 75 7.22 3.92 -2.26
C THR A 75 7.65 4.59 -3.56
N ALA A 76 8.03 3.80 -4.55
CA ALA A 76 8.34 4.27 -5.90
C ALA A 76 7.47 3.49 -6.92
N LEU A 77 6.16 3.49 -6.70
CA LEU A 77 5.18 2.72 -7.47
C LEU A 77 4.49 3.54 -8.58
N ALA A 78 4.72 4.85 -8.65
CA ALA A 78 4.22 5.67 -9.74
C ALA A 78 4.99 5.34 -11.04
N GLY A 79 4.28 5.15 -12.15
CA GLY A 79 4.90 4.82 -13.43
C GLY A 79 5.12 3.32 -13.66
N LEU A 80 4.54 2.42 -12.87
CA LEU A 80 4.69 0.97 -13.00
C LEU A 80 3.74 0.35 -14.04
N ALA A 81 3.80 0.83 -15.29
CA ALA A 81 2.96 0.27 -16.36
C ALA A 81 3.41 -1.13 -16.83
N ASP A 82 4.69 -1.49 -16.67
CA ASP A 82 5.23 -2.77 -17.12
C ASP A 82 5.52 -3.73 -15.96
N MET A 83 4.55 -4.56 -15.63
CA MET A 83 4.67 -5.61 -14.62
C MET A 83 5.46 -6.85 -15.09
N ARG A 84 5.91 -6.91 -16.35
CA ARG A 84 6.70 -8.04 -16.86
C ARG A 84 8.05 -8.16 -16.19
N HIS A 85 8.64 -7.00 -15.83
CA HIS A 85 9.90 -6.89 -15.12
C HIS A 85 9.68 -6.51 -13.66
N PHE A 86 8.83 -7.26 -12.98
CA PHE A 86 8.36 -6.96 -11.61
C PHE A 86 9.51 -6.63 -10.65
N GLU A 87 10.55 -7.44 -10.62
CA GLU A 87 11.70 -7.27 -9.75
C GLU A 87 12.39 -5.91 -9.98
N ARG A 88 12.63 -5.54 -11.23
CA ARG A 88 13.21 -4.24 -11.60
C ARG A 88 12.26 -3.08 -11.24
N ALA A 89 10.98 -3.25 -11.49
CA ALA A 89 9.96 -2.25 -11.19
C ALA A 89 9.86 -1.95 -9.68
N PHE A 90 10.02 -2.98 -8.85
CA PHE A 90 9.95 -2.85 -7.39
C PHE A 90 11.30 -2.57 -6.71
N ALA A 91 12.43 -2.60 -7.42
CA ALA A 91 13.76 -2.48 -6.83
C ALA A 91 13.92 -1.25 -5.93
N GLN A 92 13.47 -0.07 -6.37
CA GLN A 92 13.53 1.14 -5.56
C GLN A 92 12.56 1.10 -4.37
N THR A 93 11.36 0.56 -4.55
CA THR A 93 10.41 0.37 -3.45
C THR A 93 10.96 -0.58 -2.39
N ASN A 94 11.64 -1.65 -2.82
CA ASN A 94 12.27 -2.60 -1.91
C ASN A 94 13.38 -1.93 -1.09
N ARG A 95 14.22 -1.08 -1.70
CA ARG A 95 15.21 -0.28 -0.97
C ARG A 95 14.56 0.69 0.04
N LEU A 96 13.45 1.31 -0.31
CA LEU A 96 12.71 2.17 0.62
C LEU A 96 12.09 1.39 1.78
N ARG A 97 11.70 0.13 1.55
CA ARG A 97 11.18 -0.77 2.59
C ARG A 97 12.26 -1.33 3.51
N THR A 98 13.50 -1.42 3.04
CA THR A 98 14.66 -1.89 3.82
C THR A 98 15.50 -0.71 4.29
N GLU A 99 16.42 -0.20 3.48
CA GLU A 99 17.33 0.90 3.83
C GLU A 99 16.58 2.15 4.33
N GLY A 100 15.52 2.55 3.61
CA GLY A 100 14.73 3.75 3.97
C GLY A 100 14.03 3.61 5.32
N LEU A 101 13.48 2.42 5.61
CA LEU A 101 12.91 2.13 6.93
C LEU A 101 13.98 2.13 8.01
N ASP A 102 15.11 1.45 7.79
CA ASP A 102 16.20 1.39 8.78
C ASP A 102 16.71 2.78 9.14
N HIS A 103 16.76 3.72 8.18
CA HIS A 103 17.11 5.11 8.43
C HIS A 103 16.05 5.82 9.30
N LEU A 104 14.75 5.59 9.04
CA LEU A 104 13.67 6.16 9.85
C LEU A 104 13.64 5.59 11.27
N LEU A 105 13.84 4.29 11.43
CA LEU A 105 13.91 3.66 12.76
C LEU A 105 15.12 4.14 13.56
N ALA A 106 16.28 4.30 12.91
CA ALA A 106 17.45 4.89 13.54
C ALA A 106 17.21 6.36 13.96
N ALA A 107 16.52 7.14 13.11
CA ALA A 107 16.15 8.50 13.43
C ALA A 107 15.12 8.58 14.59
N ALA A 108 14.13 7.69 14.59
CA ALA A 108 13.15 7.55 15.67
C ALA A 108 13.84 7.25 17.00
N GLN A 109 14.72 6.26 17.03
CA GLN A 109 15.49 5.89 18.22
C GLN A 109 16.36 7.05 18.72
N ALA A 110 17.08 7.73 17.83
CA ALA A 110 17.94 8.86 18.18
C ALA A 110 17.17 10.07 18.72
N SER A 111 15.90 10.22 18.34
CA SER A 111 15.01 11.33 18.74
C SER A 111 14.02 10.93 19.84
N GLY A 112 14.04 9.71 20.34
CA GLY A 112 13.12 9.20 21.36
C GLY A 112 11.67 9.07 20.89
N VAL A 113 11.44 8.85 19.58
CA VAL A 113 10.11 8.68 19.00
C VAL A 113 9.74 7.18 19.05
N GLU A 114 8.69 6.86 19.80
CA GLU A 114 8.20 5.46 19.94
C GLU A 114 7.13 5.11 18.90
N HIS A 115 6.30 6.06 18.50
CA HIS A 115 5.18 5.84 17.58
C HIS A 115 5.65 5.82 16.12
N VAL A 116 5.86 4.64 15.56
CA VAL A 116 6.24 4.46 14.15
C VAL A 116 5.21 3.58 13.44
N VAL A 117 4.46 4.14 12.50
CA VAL A 117 3.49 3.42 11.66
C VAL A 117 4.05 3.25 10.26
N VAL A 118 4.05 2.03 9.73
CA VAL A 118 4.62 1.74 8.41
C VAL A 118 3.61 1.12 7.45
N GLN A 119 3.72 1.48 6.18
CA GLN A 119 2.97 0.86 5.09
C GLN A 119 3.59 -0.48 4.71
N SER A 120 2.82 -1.56 4.84
CA SER A 120 3.09 -2.86 4.26
C SER A 120 2.02 -3.21 3.21
N TYR A 121 1.94 -4.46 2.78
CA TYR A 121 0.99 -4.90 1.75
C TYR A 121 0.37 -6.25 2.12
N THR A 122 -0.93 -6.41 1.89
CA THR A 122 -1.64 -7.67 2.09
C THR A 122 -2.01 -8.36 0.76
N GLY A 123 -2.49 -9.60 0.83
CA GLY A 123 -2.91 -10.39 -0.32
C GLY A 123 -1.79 -11.29 -0.84
N TRP A 124 -1.14 -10.95 -1.95
CA TRP A 124 -0.14 -11.81 -2.58
C TRP A 124 1.05 -12.24 -1.70
N PRO A 125 1.45 -11.51 -0.64
CA PRO A 125 2.51 -11.99 0.26
C PRO A 125 2.14 -13.24 1.06
N TYR A 126 0.88 -13.54 1.26
CA TYR A 126 0.45 -14.71 2.03
C TYR A 126 0.69 -16.03 1.31
N ALA A 127 0.91 -17.08 2.10
CA ALA A 127 0.98 -18.46 1.60
C ALA A 127 -0.27 -18.81 0.77
N ARG A 128 -0.04 -19.38 -0.39
CA ARG A 128 -1.09 -19.74 -1.37
C ARG A 128 -1.87 -21.00 -1.02
N THR A 129 -1.62 -21.59 0.15
CA THR A 129 -2.29 -22.78 0.69
C THR A 129 -3.42 -22.42 1.64
N GLY A 130 -4.29 -23.37 1.98
CA GLY A 130 -5.39 -23.17 2.92
C GLY A 130 -6.55 -22.35 2.37
N GLY A 131 -7.30 -21.68 3.23
CA GLY A 131 -8.47 -20.89 2.87
C GLY A 131 -8.20 -19.71 1.95
N PRO A 132 -9.24 -19.20 1.25
CA PRO A 132 -9.08 -18.12 0.28
C PRO A 132 -8.85 -16.75 0.93
N VAL A 133 -9.13 -16.59 2.21
CA VAL A 133 -8.96 -15.35 3.00
C VAL A 133 -8.02 -15.64 4.16
N LYS A 134 -7.07 -14.74 4.39
CA LYS A 134 -6.01 -14.83 5.39
C LYS A 134 -6.16 -13.80 6.48
N SER A 135 -5.70 -14.16 7.68
CA SER A 135 -5.53 -13.25 8.81
C SER A 135 -4.05 -12.87 8.98
N GLU A 136 -3.77 -12.00 9.93
CA GLU A 136 -2.40 -11.61 10.26
C GLU A 136 -1.57 -12.76 10.84
N ASP A 137 -2.22 -13.79 11.40
CA ASP A 137 -1.58 -14.99 11.96
C ASP A 137 -1.18 -16.01 10.88
N ASP A 138 -1.71 -15.86 9.66
CA ASP A 138 -1.33 -16.73 8.54
C ASP A 138 0.09 -16.42 8.05
N PRO A 139 0.89 -17.43 7.67
CA PRO A 139 2.26 -17.21 7.23
C PRO A 139 2.32 -16.53 5.87
N LEU A 140 3.39 -15.76 5.66
CA LEU A 140 3.77 -15.28 4.33
C LEU A 140 4.28 -16.46 3.48
N ASP A 141 4.19 -16.34 2.15
CA ASP A 141 4.53 -17.42 1.21
C ASP A 141 5.99 -17.87 1.40
N PRO A 142 6.23 -19.13 1.78
CA PRO A 142 7.58 -19.65 1.98
C PRO A 142 8.32 -19.88 0.66
N ASP A 143 7.59 -20.04 -0.46
CA ASP A 143 8.16 -20.31 -1.79
C ASP A 143 7.43 -19.50 -2.88
N PRO A 144 7.60 -18.16 -2.90
CA PRO A 144 6.98 -17.31 -3.89
C PRO A 144 7.63 -17.51 -5.28
N PRO A 145 6.92 -17.19 -6.37
CA PRO A 145 7.54 -17.06 -7.68
C PRO A 145 8.81 -16.22 -7.64
N ALA A 146 9.84 -16.64 -8.39
CA ALA A 146 11.16 -16.01 -8.34
C ALA A 146 11.12 -14.48 -8.46
N GLN A 147 10.26 -13.95 -9.33
CA GLN A 147 10.10 -12.52 -9.56
C GLN A 147 9.53 -11.73 -8.36
N LEU A 148 8.86 -12.42 -7.42
CA LEU A 148 8.27 -11.81 -6.22
C LEU A 148 9.20 -11.92 -5.00
N ARG A 149 10.24 -12.74 -5.05
CA ARG A 149 11.06 -13.11 -3.90
C ARG A 149 11.69 -11.88 -3.22
N SER A 150 12.42 -11.07 -4.00
CA SER A 150 13.08 -9.88 -3.45
C SER A 150 12.11 -8.88 -2.81
N THR A 151 10.90 -8.76 -3.36
CA THR A 151 9.88 -7.88 -2.81
C THR A 151 9.24 -8.46 -1.54
N LEU A 152 9.05 -9.78 -1.49
CA LEU A 152 8.56 -10.44 -0.27
C LEU A 152 9.59 -10.37 0.85
N ASP A 153 10.88 -10.53 0.54
CA ASP A 153 11.95 -10.39 1.52
C ASP A 153 12.05 -8.95 2.06
N ALA A 154 11.84 -7.95 1.22
CA ALA A 154 11.77 -6.56 1.66
C ALA A 154 10.52 -6.28 2.55
N ILE A 155 9.39 -6.94 2.29
CA ILE A 155 8.20 -6.87 3.15
C ILE A 155 8.47 -7.53 4.51
N ARG A 156 9.10 -8.72 4.52
CA ARG A 156 9.50 -9.39 5.76
C ARG A 156 10.42 -8.52 6.61
N HIS A 157 11.47 -7.97 6.01
CA HIS A 157 12.39 -7.06 6.70
C HIS A 157 11.63 -5.86 7.30
N LEU A 158 10.78 -5.21 6.50
CA LEU A 158 9.99 -4.07 6.95
C LEU A 158 9.14 -4.40 8.18
N GLU A 159 8.40 -5.50 8.14
CA GLU A 159 7.51 -5.90 9.22
C GLU A 159 8.28 -6.34 10.47
N GLU A 160 9.35 -7.13 10.31
CA GLU A 160 10.19 -7.59 11.42
C GLU A 160 10.93 -6.44 12.10
N ALA A 161 11.57 -5.56 11.33
CA ALA A 161 12.28 -4.40 11.88
C ALA A 161 11.31 -3.44 12.61
N THR A 162 10.13 -3.22 12.03
CA THR A 162 9.08 -2.40 12.66
C THR A 162 8.63 -2.99 13.99
N ARG A 163 8.32 -4.28 14.04
CA ARG A 163 7.89 -4.98 15.25
C ARG A 163 8.94 -4.96 16.35
N HIS A 164 10.21 -5.20 15.99
CA HIS A 164 11.33 -5.14 16.94
C HIS A 164 11.52 -3.74 17.55
N ALA A 165 11.23 -2.70 16.75
CA ALA A 165 11.25 -1.32 17.24
C ALA A 165 9.99 -0.90 18.00
N GLY A 166 9.02 -1.81 18.21
CA GLY A 166 7.73 -1.50 18.84
C GLY A 166 6.76 -0.75 17.93
N GLY A 167 7.06 -0.59 16.64
CA GLY A 167 6.21 0.07 15.65
C GLY A 167 5.01 -0.78 15.21
N VAL A 168 4.12 -0.20 14.44
CA VAL A 168 2.91 -0.83 13.89
C VAL A 168 3.01 -0.91 12.36
N ALA A 169 2.75 -2.09 11.78
CA ALA A 169 2.70 -2.28 10.34
C ALA A 169 1.25 -2.41 9.85
N LEU A 170 0.89 -1.62 8.84
CA LEU A 170 -0.41 -1.68 8.18
C LEU A 170 -0.26 -2.35 6.80
N ARG A 171 -0.76 -3.57 6.67
CA ARG A 171 -0.82 -4.32 5.41
C ARG A 171 -2.03 -3.85 4.61
N TYR A 172 -1.84 -2.89 3.73
CA TYR A 172 -2.94 -2.39 2.91
C TYR A 172 -3.27 -3.33 1.76
N GLY A 173 -4.56 -3.43 1.43
CA GLY A 173 -5.05 -4.04 0.19
C GLY A 173 -4.67 -3.25 -1.05
N GLY A 174 -5.06 -3.75 -2.23
CA GLY A 174 -4.87 -3.04 -3.49
C GLY A 174 -5.58 -1.69 -3.49
N PHE A 175 -4.83 -0.60 -3.65
CA PHE A 175 -5.39 0.74 -3.57
C PHE A 175 -6.26 1.09 -4.77
N TYR A 176 -7.39 1.72 -4.47
CA TYR A 176 -8.24 2.42 -5.43
C TYR A 176 -8.74 3.75 -4.84
N GLY A 177 -9.37 4.58 -5.63
CA GLY A 177 -9.80 5.92 -5.22
C GLY A 177 -8.89 7.02 -5.76
N PRO A 178 -9.16 8.29 -5.45
CA PRO A 178 -8.50 9.45 -6.03
C PRO A 178 -6.97 9.39 -5.94
N GLY A 179 -6.31 9.61 -7.09
CA GLY A 179 -4.85 9.66 -7.15
C GLY A 179 -4.13 8.31 -7.11
N THR A 180 -4.86 7.21 -7.25
CA THR A 180 -4.29 5.85 -7.39
C THR A 180 -4.23 5.43 -8.85
N GLY A 181 -3.52 4.35 -9.15
CA GLY A 181 -3.45 3.79 -10.51
C GLY A 181 -4.79 3.25 -11.02
N ALA A 182 -5.71 2.88 -10.13
CA ALA A 182 -7.04 2.38 -10.46
C ALA A 182 -8.10 3.48 -10.68
N ALA A 183 -7.79 4.74 -10.36
CA ALA A 183 -8.67 5.88 -10.59
C ALA A 183 -8.66 6.35 -12.05
N PRO A 184 -9.65 7.11 -12.52
CA PRO A 184 -9.65 7.74 -13.83
C PRO A 184 -8.34 8.49 -14.13
N GLY A 185 -7.76 8.23 -15.31
CA GLY A 185 -6.45 8.76 -15.70
C GLY A 185 -5.25 8.05 -15.07
N GLY A 186 -5.44 7.09 -14.17
CA GLY A 186 -4.39 6.25 -13.61
C GLY A 186 -3.95 5.15 -14.58
N GLU A 187 -2.74 4.61 -14.37
CA GLU A 187 -2.13 3.66 -15.31
C GLU A 187 -2.91 2.35 -15.45
N GLN A 188 -3.44 1.82 -14.34
CA GLN A 188 -4.27 0.61 -14.36
C GLN A 188 -5.59 0.86 -15.09
N TRP A 189 -6.19 2.03 -14.85
CA TRP A 189 -7.39 2.47 -15.54
C TRP A 189 -7.19 2.54 -17.06
N GLU A 190 -6.11 3.18 -17.51
CA GLU A 190 -5.80 3.28 -18.93
C GLU A 190 -5.40 1.91 -19.53
N ALA A 191 -4.73 1.06 -18.77
CA ALA A 191 -4.43 -0.29 -19.20
C ALA A 191 -5.71 -1.15 -19.39
N LEU A 192 -6.71 -0.97 -18.52
CA LEU A 192 -8.02 -1.61 -18.65
C LEU A 192 -8.74 -1.11 -19.93
N ARG A 193 -8.79 0.19 -20.16
CA ARG A 193 -9.39 0.78 -21.37
C ARG A 193 -8.71 0.31 -22.65
N ALA A 194 -7.39 0.17 -22.61
CA ALA A 194 -6.58 -0.38 -23.70
C ALA A 194 -6.64 -1.91 -23.82
N ARG A 195 -7.41 -2.61 -22.96
CA ARG A 195 -7.50 -4.08 -22.89
C ARG A 195 -6.14 -4.78 -22.69
N LYS A 196 -5.22 -4.14 -22.00
CA LYS A 196 -3.90 -4.68 -21.66
C LYS A 196 -3.89 -5.48 -20.36
N PHE A 197 -5.02 -5.53 -19.65
CA PHE A 197 -5.20 -6.29 -18.41
C PHE A 197 -6.08 -7.52 -18.68
N PRO A 198 -5.50 -8.68 -18.99
CA PRO A 198 -6.26 -9.87 -19.35
C PRO A 198 -6.75 -10.63 -18.09
N LEU A 199 -7.84 -11.35 -18.22
CA LEU A 199 -8.24 -12.39 -17.29
C LEU A 199 -7.44 -13.66 -17.57
N VAL A 200 -6.60 -14.09 -16.64
CA VAL A 200 -5.73 -15.26 -16.80
C VAL A 200 -6.38 -16.48 -16.16
N GLY A 201 -6.36 -17.59 -16.89
CA GLY A 201 -6.87 -18.89 -16.42
C GLY A 201 -8.32 -18.78 -15.94
N ASP A 202 -8.61 -19.30 -14.76
CA ASP A 202 -9.92 -19.24 -14.12
C ASP A 202 -10.16 -17.93 -13.33
N GLY A 203 -9.15 -17.05 -13.23
CA GLY A 203 -9.24 -15.85 -12.44
C GLY A 203 -9.54 -16.10 -10.96
N GLY A 204 -9.03 -17.21 -10.41
CA GLY A 204 -9.36 -17.68 -9.07
C GLY A 204 -8.59 -16.98 -7.95
N GLY A 205 -7.54 -16.19 -8.26
CA GLY A 205 -6.79 -15.41 -7.26
C GLY A 205 -7.69 -14.42 -6.55
N VAL A 206 -7.68 -14.44 -5.21
CA VAL A 206 -8.54 -13.60 -4.39
C VAL A 206 -7.77 -12.34 -3.98
N TRP A 207 -8.32 -11.18 -4.31
CA TRP A 207 -7.76 -9.87 -3.98
C TRP A 207 -8.56 -9.21 -2.88
N SER A 208 -7.88 -8.42 -2.06
CA SER A 208 -8.49 -7.48 -1.14
C SER A 208 -8.13 -6.07 -1.55
N PHE A 209 -9.09 -5.17 -1.46
CA PHE A 209 -8.94 -3.78 -1.87
C PHE A 209 -8.97 -2.86 -0.66
N CYS A 210 -8.43 -1.66 -0.83
CA CYS A 210 -8.47 -0.61 0.18
C CYS A 210 -8.69 0.74 -0.52
N HIS A 211 -9.77 1.43 -0.19
CA HIS A 211 -9.95 2.79 -0.65
C HIS A 211 -8.89 3.70 -0.02
N ILE A 212 -8.41 4.68 -0.76
CA ILE A 212 -7.32 5.53 -0.30
C ILE A 212 -7.67 6.33 0.97
N GLU A 213 -8.94 6.71 1.14
CA GLU A 213 -9.45 7.37 2.35
C GLU A 213 -9.49 6.41 3.54
N ASP A 214 -9.81 5.13 3.30
CA ASP A 214 -9.79 4.09 4.32
C ASP A 214 -8.36 3.77 4.78
N ALA A 215 -7.39 3.82 3.87
CA ALA A 215 -5.99 3.72 4.24
C ALA A 215 -5.56 4.89 5.15
N ALA A 216 -6.00 6.10 4.85
CA ALA A 216 -5.73 7.27 5.68
C ALA A 216 -6.39 7.17 7.06
N SER A 217 -7.69 6.78 7.12
CA SER A 217 -8.41 6.64 8.39
C SER A 217 -7.86 5.51 9.27
N ALA A 218 -7.44 4.38 8.67
CA ALA A 218 -6.79 3.31 9.40
C ALA A 218 -5.40 3.73 9.95
N THR A 219 -4.67 4.58 9.21
CA THR A 219 -3.40 5.13 9.69
C THR A 219 -3.62 6.04 10.90
N LEU A 220 -4.63 6.92 10.85
CA LEU A 220 -5.01 7.75 12.02
C LEU A 220 -5.43 6.86 13.20
N ALA A 221 -6.27 5.85 12.99
CA ALA A 221 -6.70 4.94 14.04
C ALA A 221 -5.51 4.19 14.68
N ALA A 222 -4.50 3.79 13.89
CA ALA A 222 -3.31 3.14 14.41
C ALA A 222 -2.42 4.10 15.22
N LEU A 223 -2.40 5.39 14.91
CA LEU A 223 -1.72 6.41 15.70
C LEU A 223 -2.44 6.68 17.03
N GLU A 224 -3.78 6.71 17.03
CA GLU A 224 -4.60 7.00 18.21
C GLU A 224 -4.75 5.80 19.15
N ARG A 225 -4.80 4.58 18.60
CA ARG A 225 -4.95 3.32 19.33
C ARG A 225 -3.67 2.50 19.28
N TRP A 226 -2.59 3.12 19.71
CA TRP A 226 -1.26 2.57 19.65
C TRP A 226 -1.13 1.22 20.37
N THR A 227 -0.76 0.18 19.63
CA THR A 227 -0.46 -1.16 20.17
C THR A 227 0.91 -1.61 19.64
N PRO A 228 1.97 -1.50 20.44
CA PRO A 228 3.34 -1.76 20.00
C PRO A 228 3.53 -3.15 19.39
N GLY A 229 4.24 -3.24 18.27
CA GLY A 229 4.64 -4.50 17.65
C GLY A 229 3.54 -5.20 16.86
N GLU A 230 2.39 -4.56 16.64
CA GLU A 230 1.26 -5.17 15.96
C GLU A 230 1.29 -4.98 14.43
N ILE A 231 0.66 -5.93 13.75
CA ILE A 231 0.40 -5.89 12.30
C ILE A 231 -1.10 -5.97 12.09
N TYR A 232 -1.61 -5.16 11.15
CA TYR A 232 -3.03 -5.13 10.80
C TYR A 232 -3.23 -5.20 9.29
N ASN A 233 -4.14 -6.08 8.83
CA ASN A 233 -4.66 -6.01 7.48
C ASN A 233 -5.68 -4.88 7.39
N VAL A 234 -5.47 -3.98 6.45
CA VAL A 234 -6.34 -2.84 6.17
C VAL A 234 -6.89 -2.98 4.76
N CYS A 235 -8.10 -3.47 4.68
CA CYS A 235 -8.81 -3.70 3.42
C CYS A 235 -10.32 -3.60 3.64
N ASP A 236 -11.08 -3.63 2.56
CA ASP A 236 -12.53 -3.72 2.59
C ASP A 236 -13.02 -5.09 3.12
N ASP A 237 -14.34 -5.25 3.23
CA ASP A 237 -14.99 -6.43 3.80
C ASP A 237 -15.22 -7.55 2.78
N GLU A 238 -14.91 -7.30 1.49
CA GLU A 238 -15.25 -8.21 0.39
C GLU A 238 -14.02 -8.64 -0.42
N PRO A 239 -13.16 -9.55 0.11
CA PRO A 239 -12.14 -10.19 -0.72
C PRO A 239 -12.78 -10.89 -1.92
N ALA A 240 -12.28 -10.63 -3.14
CA ALA A 240 -12.93 -11.11 -4.34
C ALA A 240 -11.97 -11.75 -5.34
N PRO A 241 -12.39 -12.82 -6.07
CA PRO A 241 -11.59 -13.41 -7.12
C PRO A 241 -11.52 -12.49 -8.35
N VAL A 242 -10.39 -12.57 -9.06
CA VAL A 242 -10.13 -11.74 -10.25
C VAL A 242 -11.24 -11.81 -11.28
N ARG A 243 -11.85 -12.98 -11.45
CA ARG A 243 -12.97 -13.18 -12.40
C ARG A 243 -14.23 -12.36 -12.07
N GLU A 244 -14.34 -11.82 -10.86
CA GLU A 244 -15.46 -10.97 -10.44
C GLU A 244 -15.09 -9.47 -10.53
N TRP A 245 -14.01 -9.06 -9.85
CA TRP A 245 -13.68 -7.65 -9.76
C TRP A 245 -13.12 -7.06 -11.06
N LEU A 246 -12.33 -7.83 -11.82
CA LEU A 246 -11.68 -7.30 -13.03
C LEU A 246 -12.68 -6.93 -14.13
N PRO A 247 -13.70 -7.76 -14.47
CA PRO A 247 -14.75 -7.35 -15.40
C PRO A 247 -15.62 -6.20 -14.87
N ALA A 248 -15.84 -6.13 -13.54
CA ALA A 248 -16.58 -5.03 -12.93
C ALA A 248 -15.83 -3.70 -13.08
N LEU A 249 -14.54 -3.66 -12.73
CA LEU A 249 -13.71 -2.48 -12.90
C LEU A 249 -13.57 -2.06 -14.37
N ALA A 250 -13.44 -3.03 -15.29
CA ALA A 250 -13.41 -2.75 -16.72
C ALA A 250 -14.71 -2.08 -17.19
N ARG A 251 -15.87 -2.51 -16.69
CA ARG A 251 -17.18 -1.91 -17.00
C ARG A 251 -17.25 -0.48 -16.47
N VAL A 252 -16.82 -0.25 -15.23
CA VAL A 252 -16.76 1.10 -14.63
C VAL A 252 -15.85 2.03 -15.43
N ALA A 253 -14.72 1.53 -15.93
CA ALA A 253 -13.81 2.28 -16.80
C ALA A 253 -14.33 2.50 -18.24
N GLY A 254 -15.53 2.04 -18.58
CA GLY A 254 -16.06 2.10 -19.92
C GLY A 254 -15.29 1.22 -20.92
N ALA A 255 -14.55 0.23 -20.42
CA ALA A 255 -13.74 -0.66 -21.25
C ALA A 255 -14.53 -1.87 -21.74
N LYS A 256 -14.08 -2.45 -22.86
CA LYS A 256 -14.58 -3.77 -23.30
C LYS A 256 -14.15 -4.85 -22.27
N PRO A 257 -14.91 -5.95 -22.13
CA PRO A 257 -14.54 -7.04 -21.23
C PRO A 257 -13.08 -7.48 -21.41
N PRO A 258 -12.38 -7.86 -20.32
CA PRO A 258 -11.01 -8.36 -20.39
C PRO A 258 -10.89 -9.54 -21.36
N ARG A 259 -9.74 -9.64 -22.05
CA ARG A 259 -9.45 -10.83 -22.89
C ARG A 259 -9.13 -12.00 -21.99
N HIS A 260 -9.64 -13.17 -22.31
CA HIS A 260 -9.28 -14.40 -21.59
C HIS A 260 -7.98 -14.97 -22.15
N VAL A 261 -7.02 -15.25 -21.26
CA VAL A 261 -5.71 -15.82 -21.63
C VAL A 261 -5.47 -17.08 -20.82
N PRO A 262 -5.17 -18.22 -21.47
CA PRO A 262 -4.83 -19.47 -20.76
C PRO A 262 -3.58 -19.30 -19.87
N ARG A 263 -3.53 -20.01 -18.72
CA ARG A 263 -2.41 -19.93 -17.77
C ARG A 263 -1.03 -20.15 -18.43
N TRP A 264 -0.92 -21.16 -19.30
CA TRP A 264 0.34 -21.48 -19.98
C TRP A 264 0.85 -20.33 -20.86
N LEU A 265 -0.05 -19.65 -21.56
CA LEU A 265 0.30 -18.53 -22.42
C LEU A 265 0.66 -17.29 -21.58
N ALA A 266 -0.06 -17.01 -20.49
CA ALA A 266 0.26 -15.95 -19.56
C ALA A 266 1.63 -16.18 -18.89
N ARG A 267 1.94 -17.43 -18.51
CA ARG A 267 3.25 -17.79 -17.96
C ARG A 267 4.39 -17.49 -18.95
N LEU A 268 4.20 -17.80 -20.22
CA LEU A 268 5.20 -17.55 -21.25
C LEU A 268 5.39 -16.05 -21.54
N LEU A 269 4.29 -15.26 -21.58
CA LEU A 269 4.31 -13.86 -22.01
C LEU A 269 4.59 -12.88 -20.87
N ALA A 270 4.18 -13.20 -19.65
CA ALA A 270 4.18 -12.29 -18.52
C ALA A 270 4.79 -12.88 -17.23
N GLY A 271 5.21 -14.14 -17.26
CA GLY A 271 5.89 -14.81 -16.15
C GLY A 271 4.96 -15.48 -15.12
N GLU A 272 5.57 -16.30 -14.25
CA GLU A 272 4.86 -17.08 -13.22
C GLU A 272 4.14 -16.18 -12.20
N HIS A 273 4.74 -15.05 -11.83
CA HIS A 273 4.13 -14.11 -10.90
C HIS A 273 2.75 -13.60 -11.37
N THR A 274 2.58 -13.41 -12.68
CA THR A 274 1.28 -12.98 -13.23
C THR A 274 0.23 -14.09 -13.06
N VAL A 275 0.61 -15.34 -13.29
CA VAL A 275 -0.29 -16.49 -13.06
C VAL A 275 -0.63 -16.59 -11.58
N ALA A 276 0.35 -16.48 -10.69
CA ALA A 276 0.13 -16.49 -9.24
C ALA A 276 -0.83 -15.40 -8.81
N MET A 277 -0.60 -14.15 -9.20
CA MET A 277 -1.45 -13.01 -8.86
C MET A 277 -2.89 -13.14 -9.38
N MET A 278 -3.06 -13.69 -10.56
CA MET A 278 -4.39 -13.83 -11.19
C MET A 278 -5.17 -15.06 -10.76
N CYS A 279 -4.48 -16.11 -10.32
CA CYS A 279 -5.12 -17.42 -10.12
C CYS A 279 -4.95 -18.00 -8.71
N GLU A 280 -3.94 -17.57 -7.93
CA GLU A 280 -3.51 -18.35 -6.76
C GLU A 280 -3.44 -17.54 -5.45
N ILE A 281 -3.26 -16.22 -5.52
CA ILE A 281 -3.14 -15.40 -4.31
C ILE A 281 -4.38 -15.48 -3.44
N ARG A 282 -4.21 -15.13 -2.17
CA ARG A 282 -5.25 -15.13 -1.14
C ARG A 282 -5.61 -13.71 -0.75
N GLY A 283 -6.89 -13.49 -0.46
CA GLY A 283 -7.37 -12.26 0.13
C GLY A 283 -7.01 -12.16 1.61
N ALA A 284 -7.39 -11.08 2.23
CA ALA A 284 -7.13 -10.81 3.64
C ALA A 284 -8.41 -10.40 4.37
N SER A 285 -8.45 -10.70 5.67
CA SER A 285 -9.49 -10.26 6.60
C SER A 285 -9.01 -9.02 7.36
N ASN A 286 -9.87 -8.02 7.49
CA ASN A 286 -9.65 -6.82 8.30
C ASN A 286 -10.23 -6.94 9.72
N ALA A 287 -10.66 -8.14 10.14
CA ALA A 287 -11.36 -8.34 11.41
C ALA A 287 -10.55 -7.89 12.63
N LYS A 288 -9.22 -8.05 12.59
CA LYS A 288 -8.32 -7.60 13.66
C LYS A 288 -8.27 -6.07 13.74
N ALA A 289 -8.10 -5.38 12.61
CA ALA A 289 -8.10 -3.93 12.56
C ALA A 289 -9.44 -3.34 13.07
N LYS A 290 -10.56 -3.91 12.67
CA LYS A 290 -11.89 -3.52 13.19
C LYS A 290 -11.99 -3.65 14.70
N ARG A 291 -11.53 -4.76 15.25
CA ARG A 291 -11.64 -5.05 16.68
C ARG A 291 -10.69 -4.18 17.52
N GLU A 292 -9.43 -4.08 17.11
CA GLU A 292 -8.38 -3.51 17.95
C GLU A 292 -8.15 -2.02 17.70
N LEU A 293 -8.25 -1.57 16.45
CA LEU A 293 -8.18 -0.16 16.10
C LEU A 293 -9.54 0.55 16.18
N ALA A 294 -10.64 -0.18 16.45
CA ALA A 294 -12.02 0.30 16.32
C ALA A 294 -12.25 1.06 14.99
N TRP A 295 -11.54 0.60 13.96
CA TRP A 295 -11.62 1.15 12.61
C TRP A 295 -12.67 0.39 11.81
N THR A 296 -13.41 1.11 10.97
CA THR A 296 -14.36 0.52 10.02
C THR A 296 -14.15 1.22 8.67
N PRO A 297 -14.04 0.47 7.57
CA PRO A 297 -13.91 1.09 6.26
C PRO A 297 -15.17 1.90 5.92
N ALA A 298 -15.00 3.11 5.43
CA ALA A 298 -16.07 3.93 4.88
C ALA A 298 -16.57 3.38 3.52
N TRP A 299 -15.68 2.64 2.84
CA TRP A 299 -15.95 1.92 1.60
C TRP A 299 -15.90 0.41 1.89
N PRO A 300 -17.00 -0.18 2.43
CA PRO A 300 -16.98 -1.55 2.95
C PRO A 300 -16.84 -2.59 1.84
N THR A 301 -17.13 -2.24 0.58
CA THR A 301 -16.97 -3.15 -0.55
C THR A 301 -16.30 -2.45 -1.74
N TRP A 302 -15.45 -3.17 -2.45
CA TRP A 302 -14.89 -2.71 -3.72
C TRP A 302 -15.98 -2.41 -4.76
N ARG A 303 -17.18 -3.03 -4.64
CA ARG A 303 -18.31 -2.80 -5.57
C ARG A 303 -18.81 -1.37 -5.47
N GLU A 304 -19.04 -0.90 -4.24
CA GLU A 304 -19.45 0.49 -3.97
C GLU A 304 -18.33 1.45 -4.35
N GLY A 305 -17.10 1.14 -3.94
CA GLY A 305 -15.95 1.99 -4.22
C GLY A 305 -15.64 2.12 -5.71
N PHE A 306 -15.68 1.03 -6.47
CA PHE A 306 -15.49 1.09 -7.92
C PHE A 306 -16.62 1.84 -8.63
N ALA A 307 -17.87 1.66 -8.17
CA ALA A 307 -19.00 2.41 -8.74
C ALA A 307 -18.82 3.93 -8.55
N ALA A 308 -18.26 4.36 -7.44
CA ALA A 308 -17.97 5.77 -7.18
C ALA A 308 -16.91 6.36 -8.12
N LEU A 309 -15.94 5.54 -8.60
CA LEU A 309 -14.93 5.99 -9.57
C LEU A 309 -15.52 6.47 -10.90
N ALA A 310 -16.71 6.01 -11.28
CA ALA A 310 -17.38 6.44 -12.51
C ALA A 310 -17.96 7.85 -12.40
N GLN A 311 -18.05 8.42 -11.21
CA GLN A 311 -18.69 9.73 -10.93
C GLN A 311 -17.67 10.86 -10.77
N THR A 312 -16.37 10.51 -10.72
CA THR A 312 -15.25 11.44 -10.63
C THR A 312 -14.58 11.65 -11.99
#